data_7fa84a99d84c653e3b4781dbb210749a
#
_entry.id   7fa84a99d84c653e3b4781dbb210749a
#
_cell.length_a   1.000
_cell.length_b   1.000
_cell.length_c   1.000
_cell.angle_alpha   90.00
_cell.angle_beta   90.00
_cell.angle_gamma   90.00
#
_symmetry.space_group_name_H-M   'P 1'
#
loop_
_entity.id
_entity.type
_entity.pdbx_description
1 polymer ?
#
loop_
_entity_poly.entity_id
_entity_poly.type
_entity_poly.pdbx_seq_one_letter_code
_entity_poly.pdbx_strand_id
1 'polypeptide(L)'
;VPIAHGSDGGGSIRLPAALCGVVGFKPSRFRIPTGPSGWDPGGTVHFILSRTVRDSAAMLDAEEGTDPGYYGAAAPHDLPYVETVKREPGKLKIAYMLRTPYGKPFASEECSRAVLQVVDTLRGLGHTCEEAYPNISERYHDARIACMNDGIALEIQDMAAETGLPIDETTLEPLVYKTYLESIRRQGIDVFRARGELAKAGREMGRFFQRYDLLISPTSGRIDRRLGTLNGTASPEISASEWAR
;
A
#
# COMPACT_ATOMS: atom_id res chain seq x y z
N VAL A 1 -14.27 16.77 -9.47
CA VAL A 1 -14.74 16.08 -8.27
C VAL A 1 -13.82 16.47 -7.11
N PRO A 2 -14.33 16.89 -5.92
CA PRO A 2 -13.49 17.25 -4.78
C PRO A 2 -12.80 16.04 -4.14
N ILE A 3 -13.48 14.90 -4.05
CA ILE A 3 -12.98 13.63 -3.54
C ILE A 3 -13.42 12.49 -4.46
N ALA A 4 -12.66 11.40 -4.49
CA ALA A 4 -12.98 10.18 -5.22
C ALA A 4 -12.61 8.95 -4.37
N HIS A 5 -13.51 7.97 -4.28
CA HIS A 5 -13.26 6.71 -3.60
C HIS A 5 -12.19 5.88 -4.31
N GLY A 6 -11.40 5.15 -3.52
CA GLY A 6 -10.42 4.18 -4.00
C GLY A 6 -10.14 3.11 -2.96
N SER A 7 -9.38 2.11 -3.36
CA SER A 7 -8.85 1.07 -2.46
C SER A 7 -7.34 0.94 -2.66
N ASP A 8 -6.61 0.51 -1.64
CA ASP A 8 -5.15 0.39 -1.66
C ASP A 8 -4.70 -0.89 -0.95
N GLY A 9 -4.45 -1.92 -1.73
CA GLY A 9 -3.82 -3.16 -1.27
C GLY A 9 -2.30 -3.19 -1.55
N GLY A 10 -1.86 -2.43 -2.57
CA GLY A 10 -0.45 -2.40 -3.00
C GLY A 10 0.05 -1.01 -3.42
N GLY A 11 -0.74 0.03 -3.22
CA GLY A 11 -0.43 1.40 -3.64
C GLY A 11 -1.54 2.03 -4.49
N SER A 12 -2.69 1.37 -4.65
CA SER A 12 -3.72 1.77 -5.62
C SER A 12 -4.49 3.07 -5.30
N ILE A 13 -4.32 3.65 -4.10
CA ILE A 13 -4.66 5.05 -3.80
C ILE A 13 -3.43 5.94 -4.00
N ARG A 14 -2.30 5.57 -3.41
CA ARG A 14 -1.09 6.40 -3.31
C ARG A 14 -0.41 6.61 -4.66
N LEU A 15 -0.27 5.54 -5.47
CA LEU A 15 0.37 5.61 -6.79
C LEU A 15 -0.38 6.52 -7.77
N PRO A 16 -1.70 6.32 -8.03
CA PRO A 16 -2.43 7.21 -8.92
C PRO A 16 -2.52 8.65 -8.39
N ALA A 17 -2.61 8.83 -7.07
CA ALA A 17 -2.57 10.17 -6.48
C ALA A 17 -1.26 10.89 -6.79
N ALA A 18 -0.12 10.21 -6.66
CA ALA A 18 1.20 10.77 -6.99
C ALA A 18 1.31 11.13 -8.47
N LEU A 19 0.79 10.29 -9.38
CA LEU A 19 0.78 10.54 -10.82
C LEU A 19 -0.14 11.69 -11.22
N CYS A 20 -1.24 11.90 -10.49
CA CYS A 20 -2.22 12.96 -10.77
C CYS A 20 -1.96 14.26 -9.99
N GLY A 21 -0.93 14.30 -9.12
CA GLY A 21 -0.64 15.49 -8.31
C GLY A 21 -1.72 15.82 -7.27
N VAL A 22 -2.36 14.79 -6.71
CA VAL A 22 -3.39 14.93 -5.66
C VAL A 22 -2.98 14.18 -4.39
N VAL A 23 -3.74 14.39 -3.30
CA VAL A 23 -3.49 13.70 -2.02
C VAL A 23 -4.05 12.29 -2.09
N GLY A 24 -3.18 11.31 -1.89
CA GLY A 24 -3.55 9.90 -1.70
C GLY A 24 -3.17 9.45 -0.30
N PHE A 25 -4.14 9.32 0.58
CA PHE A 25 -3.94 8.88 1.95
C PHE A 25 -4.45 7.45 2.13
N LYS A 26 -3.58 6.56 2.57
CA LYS A 26 -3.95 5.20 2.94
C LYS A 26 -3.97 5.09 4.47
N PRO A 27 -5.16 5.04 5.10
CA PRO A 27 -5.26 4.86 6.54
C PRO A 27 -4.56 3.61 7.05
N SER A 28 -4.31 3.56 8.33
CA SER A 28 -3.85 2.33 9.00
C SER A 28 -4.90 1.24 8.86
N ARG A 29 -4.47 -0.01 8.86
CA ARG A 29 -5.37 -1.16 8.89
C ARG A 29 -6.37 -1.02 10.04
N PHE A 30 -7.59 -1.46 9.81
CA PHE A 30 -8.69 -1.44 10.78
C PHE A 30 -9.18 -0.02 11.19
N ARG A 31 -8.69 1.04 10.54
CA ARG A 31 -9.21 2.40 10.77
C ARG A 31 -10.54 2.62 10.06
N ILE A 32 -10.65 2.12 8.83
CA ILE A 32 -11.89 2.13 8.03
C ILE A 32 -12.46 0.72 8.07
N PRO A 33 -13.74 0.53 8.46
CA PRO A 33 -14.38 -0.78 8.42
C PRO A 33 -14.51 -1.28 6.98
N THR A 34 -14.41 -2.59 6.79
CA THR A 34 -14.48 -3.25 5.47
C THR A 34 -15.64 -4.23 5.35
N GLY A 35 -16.42 -4.37 6.40
CA GLY A 35 -17.59 -5.25 6.42
C GLY A 35 -18.70 -4.83 5.46
N PRO A 36 -19.63 -5.73 5.13
CA PRO A 36 -19.70 -7.12 5.60
C PRO A 36 -18.88 -8.12 4.78
N SER A 37 -18.34 -7.73 3.64
CA SER A 37 -17.72 -8.63 2.66
C SER A 37 -16.18 -8.74 2.73
N GLY A 38 -15.53 -7.98 3.59
CA GLY A 38 -14.06 -7.98 3.69
C GLY A 38 -13.51 -9.27 4.30
N TRP A 39 -12.99 -10.16 3.46
CA TRP A 39 -12.29 -11.38 3.91
C TRP A 39 -10.81 -11.14 4.23
N ASP A 40 -10.21 -10.08 3.64
CA ASP A 40 -8.78 -9.78 3.83
C ASP A 40 -8.55 -8.92 5.08
N PRO A 41 -8.10 -9.55 6.16
CA PRO A 41 -7.93 -8.86 7.43
C PRO A 41 -6.80 -7.84 7.39
N GLY A 42 -7.08 -6.70 6.79
CA GLY A 42 -6.19 -5.54 6.73
C GLY A 42 -5.15 -5.59 5.61
N GLY A 43 -5.35 -6.36 4.56
CA GLY A 43 -4.54 -6.31 3.34
C GLY A 43 -4.87 -5.11 2.48
N THR A 44 -6.16 -4.93 2.16
CA THR A 44 -6.67 -3.79 1.40
C THR A 44 -7.36 -2.78 2.33
N VAL A 45 -7.12 -1.51 2.09
CA VAL A 45 -7.77 -0.40 2.80
C VAL A 45 -8.56 0.42 1.80
N HIS A 46 -9.81 0.71 2.11
CA HIS A 46 -10.67 1.62 1.36
C HIS A 46 -10.51 3.03 1.90
N PHE A 47 -10.44 4.01 1.03
CA PHE A 47 -10.45 5.42 1.38
C PHE A 47 -10.59 6.29 0.12
N ILE A 48 -10.13 7.54 0.19
CA ILE A 48 -10.30 8.52 -0.89
C ILE A 48 -8.98 9.05 -1.44
N LEU A 49 -9.08 9.60 -2.67
CA LEU A 49 -8.17 10.59 -3.21
C LEU A 49 -8.83 11.96 -3.06
N SER A 50 -8.08 12.98 -2.66
CA SER A 50 -8.60 14.33 -2.43
C SER A 50 -7.65 15.40 -2.96
N ARG A 51 -8.10 16.65 -2.98
CA ARG A 51 -7.24 17.79 -3.37
C ARG A 51 -6.46 18.36 -2.19
N THR A 52 -6.93 18.15 -0.97
CA THR A 52 -6.29 18.72 0.23
C THR A 52 -6.23 17.69 1.36
N VAL A 53 -5.24 17.85 2.24
CA VAL A 53 -5.14 17.06 3.48
C VAL A 53 -6.36 17.27 4.38
N ARG A 54 -6.97 18.48 4.35
CA ARG A 54 -8.18 18.79 5.12
C ARG A 54 -9.38 17.96 4.66
N ASP A 55 -9.54 17.77 3.36
CA ASP A 55 -10.61 16.93 2.81
C ASP A 55 -10.42 15.46 3.24
N SER A 56 -9.17 14.98 3.20
CA SER A 56 -8.84 13.64 3.72
C SER A 56 -9.12 13.51 5.22
N ALA A 57 -8.81 14.54 6.01
CA ALA A 57 -9.08 14.53 7.45
C ALA A 57 -10.60 14.50 7.74
N ALA A 58 -11.39 15.33 7.05
CA ALA A 58 -12.83 15.36 7.19
C ALA A 58 -13.49 14.04 6.80
N MET A 59 -13.00 13.41 5.74
CA MET A 59 -13.48 12.10 5.30
C MET A 59 -13.10 11.00 6.28
N LEU A 60 -11.90 11.08 6.87
CA LEU A 60 -11.46 10.12 7.88
C LEU A 60 -12.33 10.19 9.14
N ASP A 61 -12.70 11.40 9.59
CA ASP A 61 -13.65 11.59 10.70
C ASP A 61 -15.04 11.02 10.38
N ALA A 62 -15.44 10.99 9.11
CA ALA A 62 -16.75 10.50 8.68
C ALA A 62 -16.79 8.97 8.46
N GLU A 63 -15.68 8.36 8.03
CA GLU A 63 -15.63 6.95 7.63
C GLU A 63 -15.00 6.04 8.67
N GLU A 64 -14.24 6.58 9.63
CA GLU A 64 -13.58 5.72 10.61
C GLU A 64 -14.60 5.01 11.52
N GLY A 65 -14.24 3.81 11.93
CA GLY A 65 -15.09 3.04 12.81
C GLY A 65 -14.56 1.65 13.07
N THR A 66 -15.38 0.86 13.75
CA THR A 66 -15.10 -0.54 14.03
C THR A 66 -16.20 -1.43 13.45
N ASP A 67 -15.80 -2.52 12.82
CA ASP A 67 -16.72 -3.60 12.45
C ASP A 67 -17.01 -4.47 13.68
N PRO A 68 -18.26 -4.55 14.16
CA PRO A 68 -18.60 -5.44 15.27
C PRO A 68 -18.26 -6.91 14.94
N GLY A 69 -17.48 -7.54 15.81
CA GLY A 69 -17.05 -8.93 15.61
C GLY A 69 -15.81 -9.11 14.73
N TYR A 70 -15.26 -8.04 14.17
CA TYR A 70 -13.99 -8.11 13.44
C TYR A 70 -12.82 -8.22 14.42
N TYR A 71 -11.78 -8.98 14.06
CA TYR A 71 -10.68 -9.29 14.98
C TYR A 71 -9.63 -8.18 15.15
N GLY A 72 -9.78 -7.06 14.47
CA GLY A 72 -8.86 -5.92 14.55
C GLY A 72 -9.60 -4.61 14.72
N ALA A 73 -9.02 -3.71 15.50
CA ALA A 73 -9.46 -2.34 15.65
C ALA A 73 -8.27 -1.40 15.65
N ALA A 74 -8.44 -0.21 15.06
CA ALA A 74 -7.43 0.84 15.19
C ALA A 74 -7.52 1.48 16.59
N ALA A 75 -6.37 1.94 17.10
CA ALA A 75 -6.35 2.64 18.37
C ALA A 75 -7.24 3.90 18.30
N PRO A 76 -7.99 4.21 19.35
CA PRO A 76 -8.75 5.45 19.42
C PRO A 76 -7.82 6.66 19.37
N HIS A 77 -8.36 7.81 19.00
CA HIS A 77 -7.67 9.11 19.04
C HIS A 77 -8.48 10.12 19.86
N ASP A 78 -7.77 11.12 20.39
CA ASP A 78 -8.36 12.05 21.36
C ASP A 78 -9.18 13.17 20.72
N LEU A 79 -8.94 13.46 19.43
CA LEU A 79 -9.56 14.58 18.71
C LEU A 79 -9.91 14.19 17.29
N PRO A 80 -10.95 14.80 16.71
CA PRO A 80 -11.23 14.70 15.28
C PRO A 80 -9.99 15.05 14.43
N TYR A 81 -9.82 14.37 13.30
CA TYR A 81 -8.70 14.61 12.39
C TYR A 81 -8.70 16.02 11.81
N VAL A 82 -9.90 16.61 11.58
CA VAL A 82 -10.03 18.00 11.15
C VAL A 82 -9.50 19.01 12.17
N GLU A 83 -9.48 18.67 13.44
CA GLU A 83 -8.84 19.48 14.49
C GLU A 83 -7.35 19.14 14.63
N THR A 84 -6.99 17.88 14.46
CA THR A 84 -5.60 17.41 14.51
C THR A 84 -4.73 18.07 13.44
N VAL A 85 -5.23 18.21 12.20
CA VAL A 85 -4.46 18.84 11.10
C VAL A 85 -4.23 20.35 11.28
N LYS A 86 -4.88 20.99 12.25
CA LYS A 86 -4.66 22.41 12.58
C LYS A 86 -3.53 22.61 13.60
N ARG A 87 -3.07 21.52 14.25
CA ARG A 87 -2.05 21.60 15.29
C ARG A 87 -0.67 21.66 14.70
N GLU A 88 0.20 22.43 15.31
CA GLU A 88 1.63 22.36 15.04
C GLU A 88 2.18 21.00 15.53
N PRO A 89 2.90 20.27 14.66
CA PRO A 89 3.37 18.91 15.01
C PRO A 89 4.55 18.91 16.00
N GLY A 90 5.08 20.07 16.37
CA GLY A 90 6.31 20.17 17.14
C GLY A 90 7.55 19.79 16.30
N LYS A 91 8.66 19.48 16.98
CA LYS A 91 9.88 19.02 16.32
C LYS A 91 9.87 17.50 16.17
N LEU A 92 9.91 17.04 14.94
CA LEU A 92 9.86 15.62 14.59
C LEU A 92 11.26 15.10 14.25
N LYS A 93 11.48 13.83 14.55
CA LYS A 93 12.62 13.05 14.07
C LYS A 93 12.17 12.18 12.88
N ILE A 94 12.65 12.54 11.70
CA ILE A 94 12.16 12.01 10.42
C ILE A 94 13.27 11.18 9.77
N ALA A 95 12.97 9.93 9.43
CA ALA A 95 13.81 9.12 8.57
C ALA A 95 13.46 9.35 7.09
N TYR A 96 14.44 9.22 6.20
CA TYR A 96 14.18 9.17 4.76
C TYR A 96 14.98 8.07 4.09
N MET A 97 14.45 7.53 2.97
CA MET A 97 15.08 6.47 2.19
C MET A 97 15.31 6.94 0.75
N LEU A 98 16.53 6.66 0.23
CA LEU A 98 16.92 6.88 -1.17
C LEU A 98 17.05 5.56 -1.96
N ARG A 99 16.79 4.44 -1.31
CA ARG A 99 16.77 3.08 -1.87
C ARG A 99 15.79 2.22 -1.09
N THR A 100 15.52 1.04 -1.59
CA THR A 100 14.65 0.08 -0.91
C THR A 100 15.25 -0.37 0.43
N PRO A 101 14.46 -0.87 1.39
CA PRO A 101 14.97 -1.40 2.66
C PRO A 101 16.03 -2.51 2.51
N TYR A 102 16.03 -3.23 1.39
CA TYR A 102 17.01 -4.28 1.05
C TYR A 102 18.12 -3.79 0.14
N GLY A 103 18.36 -2.48 0.08
CA GLY A 103 19.55 -1.88 -0.53
C GLY A 103 19.51 -1.65 -2.05
N LYS A 104 18.43 -2.05 -2.74
CA LYS A 104 18.29 -1.78 -4.19
C LYS A 104 18.00 -0.29 -4.43
N PRO A 105 18.65 0.38 -5.38
CA PRO A 105 18.37 1.78 -5.69
C PRO A 105 16.94 1.93 -6.25
N PHE A 106 16.36 3.11 -6.09
CA PHE A 106 15.19 3.48 -6.86
C PHE A 106 15.58 3.67 -8.33
N ALA A 107 14.64 3.38 -9.25
CA ALA A 107 14.94 3.34 -10.68
C ALA A 107 15.20 4.73 -11.31
N SER A 108 14.82 5.85 -10.66
CA SER A 108 14.92 7.21 -11.17
C SER A 108 15.59 8.14 -10.17
N GLU A 109 16.55 8.95 -10.67
CA GLU A 109 17.19 10.00 -9.89
C GLU A 109 16.22 11.13 -9.50
N GLU A 110 15.21 11.38 -10.34
CA GLU A 110 14.16 12.38 -10.03
C GLU A 110 13.41 12.02 -8.75
N CYS A 111 13.11 10.74 -8.55
CA CYS A 111 12.44 10.27 -7.33
C CYS A 111 13.30 10.52 -6.09
N SER A 112 14.60 10.24 -6.16
CA SER A 112 15.54 10.52 -5.07
C SER A 112 15.68 12.02 -4.81
N ARG A 113 15.77 12.82 -5.87
CA ARG A 113 15.85 14.29 -5.81
C ARG A 113 14.59 14.89 -5.15
N ALA A 114 13.41 14.38 -5.50
CA ALA A 114 12.15 14.81 -4.88
C ALA A 114 12.13 14.54 -3.37
N VAL A 115 12.61 13.37 -2.92
CA VAL A 115 12.77 13.07 -1.48
C VAL A 115 13.69 14.08 -0.81
N LEU A 116 14.86 14.38 -1.41
CA LEU A 116 15.82 15.32 -0.83
C LEU A 116 15.26 16.74 -0.75
N GLN A 117 14.49 17.20 -1.74
CA GLN A 117 13.81 18.50 -1.69
C GLN A 117 12.81 18.58 -0.53
N VAL A 118 12.05 17.52 -0.27
CA VAL A 118 11.14 17.45 0.88
C VAL A 118 11.94 17.47 2.19
N VAL A 119 13.03 16.70 2.26
CA VAL A 119 13.93 16.67 3.43
C VAL A 119 14.48 18.06 3.74
N ASP A 120 14.95 18.80 2.74
CA ASP A 120 15.50 20.15 2.93
C ASP A 120 14.42 21.12 3.41
N THR A 121 13.20 21.03 2.87
CA THR A 121 12.05 21.79 3.35
C THR A 121 11.76 21.52 4.82
N LEU A 122 11.74 20.25 5.23
CA LEU A 122 11.44 19.85 6.60
C LEU A 122 12.55 20.26 7.58
N ARG A 123 13.81 20.22 7.15
CA ARG A 123 14.93 20.78 7.93
C ARG A 123 14.78 22.28 8.12
N GLY A 124 14.37 23.00 7.08
CA GLY A 124 14.06 24.42 7.14
C GLY A 124 12.92 24.77 8.11
N LEU A 125 11.98 23.84 8.31
CA LEU A 125 10.91 23.92 9.32
C LEU A 125 11.37 23.51 10.73
N GLY A 126 12.62 23.12 10.90
CA GLY A 126 13.23 22.79 12.20
C GLY A 126 13.09 21.33 12.63
N HIS A 127 12.70 20.43 11.74
CA HIS A 127 12.71 19.00 12.00
C HIS A 127 14.09 18.38 11.83
N THR A 128 14.36 17.29 12.51
CA THR A 128 15.58 16.49 12.32
C THR A 128 15.34 15.42 11.28
N CYS A 129 16.13 15.41 10.18
CA CYS A 129 16.01 14.43 9.12
C CYS A 129 17.32 13.67 8.93
N GLU A 130 17.28 12.34 8.96
CA GLU A 130 18.43 11.47 8.74
C GLU A 130 18.10 10.32 7.79
N GLU A 131 19.09 9.88 7.00
CA GLU A 131 18.94 8.71 6.14
C GLU A 131 18.96 7.45 7.01
N ALA A 132 17.86 6.68 6.96
CA ALA A 132 17.73 5.45 7.73
C ALA A 132 16.79 4.46 7.07
N TYR A 133 17.02 3.19 7.32
CA TYR A 133 16.33 2.07 6.70
C TYR A 133 15.77 1.12 7.76
N PRO A 134 14.50 0.68 7.65
CA PRO A 134 13.99 -0.42 8.45
C PRO A 134 14.67 -1.73 8.02
N ASN A 135 14.90 -2.63 8.97
CA ASN A 135 15.54 -3.93 8.70
C ASN A 135 14.52 -4.95 8.15
N ILE A 136 14.04 -4.73 6.93
CA ILE A 136 13.06 -5.58 6.26
C ILE A 136 13.77 -6.51 5.29
N SER A 137 13.52 -7.82 5.42
CA SER A 137 14.03 -8.83 4.49
C SER A 137 13.35 -8.71 3.12
N GLU A 138 14.09 -9.00 2.05
CA GLU A 138 13.57 -9.10 0.68
C GLU A 138 12.42 -10.13 0.56
N ARG A 139 12.42 -11.18 1.40
CA ARG A 139 11.35 -12.18 1.49
C ARG A 139 9.97 -11.58 1.78
N TYR A 140 9.92 -10.40 2.39
CA TYR A 140 8.67 -9.66 2.60
C TYR A 140 7.95 -9.38 1.29
N HIS A 141 8.68 -9.00 0.24
CA HIS A 141 8.09 -8.69 -1.06
C HIS A 141 7.35 -9.89 -1.64
N ASP A 142 8.03 -11.05 -1.72
CA ASP A 142 7.46 -12.28 -2.26
C ASP A 142 6.28 -12.78 -1.40
N ALA A 143 6.42 -12.69 -0.08
CA ALA A 143 5.35 -13.07 0.84
C ALA A 143 4.10 -12.19 0.68
N ARG A 144 4.28 -10.88 0.48
CA ARG A 144 3.17 -9.95 0.24
C ARG A 144 2.46 -10.24 -1.07
N ILE A 145 3.22 -10.45 -2.15
CA ILE A 145 2.64 -10.79 -3.46
C ILE A 145 1.90 -12.12 -3.39
N ALA A 146 2.47 -13.14 -2.73
CA ALA A 146 1.81 -14.42 -2.56
C ALA A 146 0.47 -14.29 -1.83
N CYS A 147 0.44 -13.61 -0.68
CA CYS A 147 -0.81 -13.40 0.07
C CYS A 147 -1.87 -12.61 -0.71
N MET A 148 -1.44 -11.59 -1.47
CA MET A 148 -2.34 -10.81 -2.31
C MET A 148 -2.95 -11.66 -3.44
N ASN A 149 -2.12 -12.45 -4.11
CA ASN A 149 -2.54 -13.30 -5.21
C ASN A 149 -3.48 -14.42 -4.73
N ASP A 150 -3.21 -15.01 -3.57
CA ASP A 150 -4.09 -16.03 -2.97
C ASP A 150 -5.48 -15.44 -2.66
N GLY A 151 -5.51 -14.18 -2.24
CA GLY A 151 -6.75 -13.44 -2.05
C GLY A 151 -7.54 -13.22 -3.33
N ILE A 152 -6.89 -12.75 -4.38
CA ILE A 152 -7.50 -12.58 -5.69
C ILE A 152 -8.03 -13.93 -6.22
N ALA A 153 -7.29 -15.03 -6.01
CA ALA A 153 -7.74 -16.34 -6.43
C ALA A 153 -9.02 -16.79 -5.70
N LEU A 154 -9.16 -16.47 -4.41
CA LEU A 154 -10.39 -16.73 -3.67
C LEU A 154 -11.56 -15.91 -4.22
N GLU A 155 -11.37 -14.60 -4.44
CA GLU A 155 -12.41 -13.74 -5.04
C GLU A 155 -12.86 -14.23 -6.42
N ILE A 156 -11.95 -14.75 -7.26
CA ILE A 156 -12.28 -15.35 -8.55
C ILE A 156 -13.17 -16.58 -8.36
N GLN A 157 -12.87 -17.44 -7.39
CA GLN A 157 -13.69 -18.62 -7.11
C GLN A 157 -15.09 -18.24 -6.62
N ASP A 158 -15.18 -17.27 -5.73
CA ASP A 158 -16.46 -16.79 -5.21
C ASP A 158 -17.31 -16.17 -6.33
N MET A 159 -16.72 -15.31 -7.18
CA MET A 159 -17.40 -14.73 -8.35
C MET A 159 -17.84 -15.79 -9.35
N ALA A 160 -17.01 -16.80 -9.61
CA ALA A 160 -17.40 -17.89 -10.51
C ALA A 160 -18.56 -18.71 -9.94
N ALA A 161 -18.59 -18.95 -8.64
CA ALA A 161 -19.68 -19.63 -7.96
C ALA A 161 -21.01 -18.83 -8.04
N GLU A 162 -20.93 -17.50 -7.89
CA GLU A 162 -22.10 -16.62 -7.98
C GLU A 162 -22.63 -16.45 -9.40
N THR A 163 -21.72 -16.34 -10.38
CA THR A 163 -22.09 -16.02 -11.77
C THR A 163 -22.28 -17.25 -12.66
N GLY A 164 -21.75 -18.42 -12.26
CA GLY A 164 -21.71 -19.63 -13.09
C GLY A 164 -20.75 -19.55 -14.27
N LEU A 165 -19.91 -18.52 -14.35
CA LEU A 165 -18.90 -18.37 -15.41
C LEU A 165 -17.71 -19.32 -15.18
N PRO A 166 -17.10 -19.86 -16.24
CA PRO A 166 -15.90 -20.69 -16.11
C PRO A 166 -14.70 -19.85 -15.66
N ILE A 167 -13.75 -20.50 -14.99
CA ILE A 167 -12.45 -19.88 -14.63
C ILE A 167 -11.41 -20.35 -15.66
N ASP A 168 -11.30 -19.62 -16.77
CA ASP A 168 -10.40 -19.95 -17.86
C ASP A 168 -9.96 -18.70 -18.66
N GLU A 169 -9.21 -18.91 -19.73
CA GLU A 169 -8.68 -17.85 -20.60
C GLU A 169 -9.75 -17.08 -21.38
N THR A 170 -11.01 -17.53 -21.39
CA THR A 170 -12.13 -16.82 -22.05
C THR A 170 -12.79 -15.80 -21.14
N THR A 171 -12.61 -15.92 -19.82
CA THR A 171 -13.22 -15.07 -18.80
C THR A 171 -12.19 -14.24 -18.03
N LEU A 172 -10.94 -14.66 -17.99
CA LEU A 172 -9.86 -13.97 -17.28
C LEU A 172 -8.76 -13.50 -18.23
N GLU A 173 -8.19 -12.34 -17.94
CA GLU A 173 -6.98 -11.88 -18.62
C GLU A 173 -5.80 -12.85 -18.36
N PRO A 174 -4.87 -13.02 -19.33
CA PRO A 174 -3.80 -14.02 -19.25
C PRO A 174 -2.97 -13.95 -17.96
N LEU A 175 -2.63 -12.74 -17.50
CA LEU A 175 -1.88 -12.56 -16.25
C LEU A 175 -2.68 -12.97 -15.02
N VAL A 176 -3.97 -12.63 -15.00
CA VAL A 176 -4.86 -12.96 -13.89
C VAL A 176 -5.08 -14.48 -13.82
N TYR A 177 -5.32 -15.13 -14.97
CA TYR A 177 -5.47 -16.58 -15.04
C TYR A 177 -4.22 -17.34 -14.61
N LYS A 178 -3.04 -16.90 -15.07
CA LYS A 178 -1.76 -17.45 -14.61
C LYS A 178 -1.61 -17.32 -13.08
N THR A 179 -1.87 -16.15 -12.54
CA THR A 179 -1.82 -15.86 -11.09
C THR A 179 -2.77 -16.77 -10.31
N TYR A 180 -3.98 -16.95 -10.81
CA TYR A 180 -4.97 -17.87 -10.25
C TYR A 180 -4.43 -19.30 -10.20
N LEU A 181 -3.90 -19.83 -11.32
CA LEU A 181 -3.37 -21.19 -11.40
C LEU A 181 -2.16 -21.42 -10.45
N GLU A 182 -1.34 -20.41 -10.25
CA GLU A 182 -0.22 -20.46 -9.30
C GLU A 182 -0.73 -20.49 -7.85
N SER A 183 -1.74 -19.69 -7.55
CA SER A 183 -2.30 -19.57 -6.20
C SER A 183 -3.03 -20.83 -5.75
N ILE A 184 -3.86 -21.45 -6.58
CA ILE A 184 -4.60 -22.67 -6.22
C ILE A 184 -3.69 -23.91 -6.02
N ARG A 185 -2.45 -23.86 -6.50
CA ARG A 185 -1.44 -24.91 -6.27
C ARG A 185 -0.68 -24.74 -4.96
N ARG A 186 -0.81 -23.58 -4.32
CA ARG A 186 -0.09 -23.27 -3.08
C ARG A 186 -0.63 -24.10 -1.91
N GLN A 187 0.29 -24.65 -1.15
CA GLN A 187 -0.10 -25.39 0.06
C GLN A 187 -0.43 -24.43 1.21
N GLY A 188 -1.37 -24.81 2.07
CA GLY A 188 -1.74 -24.00 3.23
C GLY A 188 -0.55 -23.63 4.13
N ILE A 189 0.45 -24.52 4.25
CA ILE A 189 1.67 -24.24 5.03
C ILE A 189 2.47 -23.07 4.45
N ASP A 190 2.48 -22.87 3.14
CA ASP A 190 3.20 -21.77 2.50
C ASP A 190 2.50 -20.44 2.73
N VAL A 191 1.16 -20.43 2.80
CA VAL A 191 0.38 -19.26 3.20
C VAL A 191 0.74 -18.84 4.62
N PHE A 192 0.84 -19.79 5.56
CA PHE A 192 1.26 -19.47 6.93
C PHE A 192 2.70 -18.96 7.00
N ARG A 193 3.62 -19.51 6.21
CA ARG A 193 4.99 -18.99 6.09
C ARG A 193 5.02 -17.56 5.59
N ALA A 194 4.26 -17.27 4.53
CA ALA A 194 4.16 -15.91 3.97
C ALA A 194 3.60 -14.92 5.01
N ARG A 195 2.50 -15.25 5.69
CA ARG A 195 1.96 -14.45 6.79
C ARG A 195 2.97 -14.24 7.93
N GLY A 196 3.79 -15.24 8.22
CA GLY A 196 4.88 -15.13 9.18
C GLY A 196 5.93 -14.09 8.78
N GLU A 197 6.31 -14.02 7.50
CA GLU A 197 7.23 -12.98 6.99
C GLU A 197 6.60 -11.58 7.05
N LEU A 198 5.30 -11.44 6.73
CA LEU A 198 4.59 -10.16 6.89
C LEU A 198 4.58 -9.71 8.37
N ALA A 199 4.34 -10.62 9.29
CA ALA A 199 4.35 -10.31 10.72
C ALA A 199 5.75 -9.92 11.24
N LYS A 200 6.82 -10.52 10.72
CA LYS A 200 8.21 -10.11 11.02
C LYS A 200 8.47 -8.69 10.53
N ALA A 201 8.12 -8.37 9.28
CA ALA A 201 8.27 -7.04 8.72
C ALA A 201 7.50 -5.99 9.53
N GLY A 202 6.28 -6.29 9.96
CA GLY A 202 5.50 -5.42 10.85
C GLY A 202 6.21 -5.11 12.16
N ARG A 203 6.82 -6.13 12.80
CA ARG A 203 7.61 -5.92 14.02
C ARG A 203 8.88 -5.08 13.79
N GLU A 204 9.57 -5.27 12.66
CA GLU A 204 10.73 -4.44 12.32
C GLU A 204 10.32 -2.98 12.06
N MET A 205 9.20 -2.75 11.38
CA MET A 205 8.64 -1.40 11.25
C MET A 205 8.26 -0.78 12.60
N GLY A 206 7.65 -1.57 13.50
CA GLY A 206 7.34 -1.12 14.85
C GLY A 206 8.60 -0.69 15.62
N ARG A 207 9.69 -1.47 15.56
CA ARG A 207 10.98 -1.11 16.16
C ARG A 207 11.60 0.15 15.53
N PHE A 208 11.48 0.28 14.22
CA PHE A 208 11.94 1.44 13.48
C PHE A 208 11.23 2.71 13.95
N PHE A 209 9.90 2.68 14.07
CA PHE A 209 9.10 3.81 14.53
C PHE A 209 9.15 4.08 16.05
N GLN A 210 9.87 3.28 16.83
CA GLN A 210 10.27 3.68 18.18
C GLN A 210 11.38 4.76 18.18
N ARG A 211 12.07 4.93 17.04
CA ARG A 211 13.19 5.86 16.89
C ARG A 211 12.85 7.07 16.02
N TYR A 212 11.82 6.97 15.19
CA TYR A 212 11.42 7.98 14.22
C TYR A 212 9.92 8.20 14.26
N ASP A 213 9.52 9.46 14.11
CA ASP A 213 8.10 9.84 14.02
C ASP A 213 7.53 9.57 12.62
N LEU A 214 8.33 9.78 11.57
CA LEU A 214 7.96 9.63 10.18
C LEU A 214 9.07 8.94 9.37
N LEU A 215 8.65 8.32 8.26
CA LEU A 215 9.54 7.80 7.22
C LEU A 215 9.13 8.37 5.86
N ILE A 216 10.05 9.02 5.17
CA ILE A 216 9.85 9.57 3.83
C ILE A 216 10.50 8.64 2.80
N SER A 217 9.75 8.32 1.78
CA SER A 217 10.22 7.57 0.61
C SER A 217 9.48 8.03 -0.64
N PRO A 218 10.00 7.77 -1.85
CA PRO A 218 9.23 7.99 -3.06
C PRO A 218 8.00 7.08 -3.06
N THR A 219 6.88 7.58 -3.57
CA THR A 219 5.66 6.78 -3.77
C THR A 219 5.86 5.76 -4.90
N SER A 220 6.62 6.13 -5.93
CA SER A 220 7.02 5.26 -7.04
C SER A 220 8.52 5.38 -7.28
N GLY A 221 9.16 4.31 -7.72
CA GLY A 221 10.56 4.35 -8.14
C GLY A 221 10.79 5.00 -9.51
N ARG A 222 9.73 5.29 -10.26
CA ARG A 222 9.76 5.88 -11.62
C ARG A 222 8.59 6.81 -11.83
N ILE A 223 8.80 7.85 -12.63
CA ILE A 223 7.77 8.81 -13.04
C ILE A 223 7.45 8.73 -14.56
N ASP A 224 8.29 8.08 -15.34
CA ASP A 224 8.31 8.10 -16.81
C ASP A 224 7.65 6.87 -17.44
N ARG A 225 6.65 6.27 -16.79
CA ARG A 225 5.95 5.09 -17.33
C ARG A 225 5.11 5.49 -18.55
N ARG A 226 5.45 4.93 -19.71
CA ARG A 226 4.65 5.11 -20.93
C ARG A 226 3.38 4.27 -20.86
N LEU A 227 2.29 4.78 -21.42
CA LEU A 227 1.05 4.01 -21.58
C LEU A 227 1.34 2.72 -22.38
N GLY A 228 0.75 1.63 -21.94
CA GLY A 228 0.92 0.31 -22.57
C GLY A 228 2.13 -0.49 -22.11
N THR A 229 3.08 0.07 -21.35
CA THR A 229 4.23 -0.68 -20.82
C THR A 229 3.87 -1.70 -19.74
N LEU A 230 2.77 -1.48 -19.02
CA LEU A 230 2.20 -2.42 -18.05
C LEU A 230 0.82 -2.84 -18.55
N ASN A 231 0.80 -3.76 -19.50
CA ASN A 231 -0.43 -4.26 -20.07
C ASN A 231 -0.70 -5.68 -19.56
N GLY A 232 -1.71 -5.84 -18.70
CA GLY A 232 -2.14 -7.15 -18.16
C GLY A 232 -2.67 -8.11 -19.25
N THR A 233 -3.03 -7.59 -20.43
CA THR A 233 -3.41 -8.38 -21.59
C THR A 233 -2.22 -8.82 -22.44
N ALA A 234 -1.02 -8.26 -22.24
CA ALA A 234 0.19 -8.73 -22.88
C ALA A 234 0.59 -10.12 -22.34
N SER A 235 1.45 -10.81 -23.09
CA SER A 235 1.89 -12.13 -22.64
C SER A 235 2.48 -12.06 -21.22
N PRO A 236 2.20 -13.03 -20.36
CA PRO A 236 2.65 -13.02 -18.95
C PRO A 236 4.17 -12.88 -18.79
N GLU A 237 4.93 -13.30 -19.77
CA GLU A 237 6.39 -13.21 -19.79
C GLU A 237 6.88 -11.77 -19.97
N ILE A 238 6.22 -10.99 -20.82
CA ILE A 238 6.54 -9.57 -21.03
C ILE A 238 6.21 -8.76 -19.78
N SER A 239 5.01 -8.95 -19.22
CA SER A 239 4.59 -8.25 -18.00
C SER A 239 5.51 -8.55 -16.81
N ALA A 240 5.91 -9.80 -16.59
CA ALA A 240 6.83 -10.17 -15.52
C ALA A 240 8.21 -9.54 -15.68
N SER A 241 8.75 -9.46 -16.91
CA SER A 241 10.04 -8.82 -17.19
C SER A 241 10.02 -7.29 -16.98
N GLU A 242 8.89 -6.65 -17.24
CA GLU A 242 8.70 -5.21 -17.06
C GLU A 242 8.52 -4.80 -15.59
N TRP A 243 7.91 -5.66 -14.78
CA TRP A 243 7.81 -5.44 -13.34
C TRP A 243 9.15 -5.63 -12.61
N ALA A 244 10.06 -6.40 -13.18
CA ALA A 244 11.39 -6.67 -12.61
C ALA A 244 12.45 -5.61 -12.97
N ARG A 245 12.16 -4.70 -13.90
CA ARG A 245 13.00 -3.58 -14.32
C ARG A 245 12.54 -2.25 -13.71
#